data_8bc5f44bc99c00cb8019a11135dd03b0
#
_entry.id   8bc5f44bc99c00cb8019a11135dd03b0
#
_cell.length_a   1.000
_cell.length_b   1.000
_cell.length_c   1.000
_cell.angle_alpha   90.00
_cell.angle_beta   90.00
_cell.angle_gamma   90.00
#
_symmetry.space_group_name_H-M   'P 1'
#
loop_
_entity.id
_entity.type
_entity.pdbx_description
1 polymer ?
#
loop_
_entity_poly.entity_id
_entity_poly.type
_entity_poly.pdbx_seq_one_letter_code
_entity_poly.pdbx_strand_id
1 'polypeptide(L)'
;LGGAKITRVKDLYTGATDGTVHAGDMIEITGNKIKCLNADGSGFGRFTLYNEGESGEEITKLGYNDPSRITFMFPTGLLPGSYRLEIETYFTSGKNLLKTPRTLVCPILLKLVE
;
A
#
# COMPACT_ATOMS: atom_id res chain seq x y z
N LEU A 1 -14.01 -16.74 -1.51
CA LEU A 1 -13.57 -16.74 -2.84
C LEU A 1 -12.57 -15.65 -3.13
N GLY A 2 -11.46 -15.71 -2.82
CA GLY A 2 -10.23 -15.12 -3.21
C GLY A 2 -10.17 -13.75 -3.87
N GLY A 3 -11.02 -12.82 -3.49
CA GLY A 3 -10.86 -11.44 -3.96
C GLY A 3 -9.58 -10.84 -3.42
N ALA A 4 -9.06 -9.82 -4.11
CA ALA A 4 -7.88 -9.12 -3.66
C ALA A 4 -8.20 -8.31 -2.39
N LYS A 5 -7.36 -8.43 -1.37
CA LYS A 5 -7.54 -7.64 -0.15
C LYS A 5 -6.24 -7.53 0.63
N ILE A 6 -6.11 -6.43 1.34
CA ILE A 6 -5.03 -6.21 2.30
C ILE A 6 -5.49 -6.74 3.65
N THR A 7 -4.68 -7.54 4.32
CA THR A 7 -5.05 -8.16 5.60
C THR A 7 -4.26 -7.62 6.78
N ARG A 8 -3.04 -7.11 6.56
CA ARG A 8 -2.20 -6.67 7.68
C ARG A 8 -1.21 -5.62 7.20
N VAL A 9 -0.89 -4.70 8.12
CA VAL A 9 0.20 -3.73 7.95
C VAL A 9 1.14 -3.88 9.13
N LYS A 10 2.44 -3.88 8.86
CA LYS A 10 3.45 -4.00 9.90
C LYS A 10 4.57 -3.02 9.65
N ASP A 11 4.95 -2.27 10.68
CA ASP A 11 6.17 -1.48 10.65
C ASP A 11 7.33 -2.42 10.96
N LEU A 12 8.21 -2.64 9.97
CA LEU A 12 9.28 -3.63 10.12
C LEU A 12 10.36 -3.18 11.09
N TYR A 13 10.44 -1.89 11.37
CA TYR A 13 11.44 -1.37 12.30
C TYR A 13 11.01 -1.58 13.75
N THR A 14 9.75 -1.26 14.07
CA THR A 14 9.24 -1.34 15.44
C THR A 14 8.51 -2.66 15.72
N GLY A 15 8.05 -3.35 14.68
CA GLY A 15 7.23 -4.54 14.83
C GLY A 15 5.75 -4.26 15.05
N ALA A 16 5.32 -3.00 15.04
CA ALA A 16 3.94 -2.64 15.31
C ALA A 16 3.01 -3.12 14.20
N THR A 17 1.87 -3.69 14.57
CA THR A 17 0.87 -4.18 13.62
C THR A 17 -0.49 -3.49 13.80
N ASP A 18 -0.53 -2.43 14.59
CA ASP A 18 -1.76 -1.69 14.88
C ASP A 18 -1.92 -0.44 13.99
N GLY A 19 -1.03 -0.25 13.02
CA GLY A 19 -1.05 0.89 12.13
C GLY A 19 -0.09 2.00 12.52
N THR A 20 0.56 1.90 13.67
CA THR A 20 1.52 2.92 14.11
C THR A 20 2.78 2.86 13.24
N VAL A 21 3.17 3.98 12.66
CA VAL A 21 4.32 4.07 11.76
C VAL A 21 5.14 5.32 12.09
N HIS A 22 6.41 5.29 11.71
CA HIS A 22 7.31 6.44 11.81
C HIS A 22 7.86 6.76 10.42
N ALA A 23 8.12 8.04 10.18
CA ALA A 23 8.69 8.47 8.91
C ALA A 23 10.03 7.77 8.67
N GLY A 24 10.22 7.30 7.45
CA GLY A 24 11.44 6.60 7.07
C GLY A 24 11.47 5.12 7.39
N ASP A 25 10.50 4.61 8.13
CA ASP A 25 10.44 3.18 8.44
C ASP A 25 9.96 2.39 7.22
N MET A 26 10.45 1.17 7.10
CA MET A 26 9.96 0.24 6.08
C MET A 26 8.67 -0.39 6.56
N ILE A 27 7.63 -0.28 5.74
CA ILE A 27 6.29 -0.78 6.08
C ILE A 27 6.00 -1.99 5.19
N GLU A 28 5.52 -3.06 5.81
CA GLU A 28 5.13 -4.28 5.09
C GLU A 28 3.62 -4.42 5.09
N ILE A 29 3.07 -4.60 3.89
CA ILE A 29 1.65 -4.86 3.71
C ILE A 29 1.51 -6.31 3.30
N THR A 30 0.67 -7.05 3.98
CA THR A 30 0.40 -8.46 3.69
C THR A 30 -1.04 -8.59 3.24
N GLY A 31 -1.28 -9.46 2.29
CA GLY A 31 -2.62 -9.65 1.80
C GLY A 31 -2.72 -10.76 0.77
N ASN A 32 -3.76 -10.71 -0.02
CA ASN A 32 -4.05 -11.71 -1.04
C ASN A 32 -4.27 -10.98 -2.37
N LYS A 33 -3.49 -11.36 -3.38
CA LYS A 33 -3.59 -10.78 -4.74
C LYS A 33 -3.40 -9.27 -4.73
N ILE A 34 -2.47 -8.78 -3.91
CA ILE A 34 -2.29 -7.33 -3.73
C ILE A 34 -1.19 -6.73 -4.61
N LYS A 35 -0.52 -7.54 -5.44
CA LYS A 35 0.55 -7.02 -6.29
C LYS A 35 0.08 -5.80 -7.06
N CYS A 36 0.86 -4.72 -6.99
CA CYS A 36 0.50 -3.44 -7.59
C CYS A 36 1.13 -3.35 -8.98
N LEU A 37 0.31 -3.39 -10.02
CA LEU A 37 0.77 -3.28 -11.40
C LEU A 37 0.04 -2.16 -12.12
N ASN A 38 0.76 -1.50 -13.04
CA ASN A 38 0.15 -0.51 -13.92
C ASN A 38 -0.58 -1.18 -15.07
N ALA A 39 -1.13 -0.39 -16.00
CA ALA A 39 -2.01 -0.89 -17.06
C ALA A 39 -1.33 -1.87 -18.01
N ASP A 40 -0.03 -1.75 -18.24
CA ASP A 40 0.70 -2.63 -19.15
C ASP A 40 1.60 -3.64 -18.44
N GLY A 41 1.62 -3.62 -17.10
CA GLY A 41 2.40 -4.55 -16.31
C GLY A 41 3.90 -4.26 -16.26
N SER A 42 4.35 -3.14 -16.82
CA SER A 42 5.79 -2.81 -16.85
C SER A 42 6.30 -2.22 -15.56
N GLY A 43 5.41 -1.75 -14.68
CA GLY A 43 5.77 -1.16 -13.40
C GLY A 43 4.59 -1.27 -12.45
N PHE A 44 4.65 -0.59 -11.32
CA PHE A 44 3.52 -0.62 -10.41
C PHE A 44 2.50 0.49 -10.75
N GLY A 45 1.24 0.28 -10.31
CA GLY A 45 0.16 1.22 -10.53
C GLY A 45 0.27 2.41 -9.57
N ARG A 46 -0.84 2.75 -8.91
CA ARG A 46 -0.83 3.87 -7.97
C ARG A 46 -0.85 3.35 -6.54
N PHE A 47 -0.06 3.98 -5.70
CA PHE A 47 0.10 3.61 -4.29
C PHE A 47 0.09 4.92 -3.53
N THR A 48 -1.03 5.24 -2.88
CA THR A 48 -1.26 6.58 -2.36
C THR A 48 -1.66 6.57 -0.89
N LEU A 49 -1.10 7.50 -0.13
CA LEU A 49 -1.50 7.77 1.26
C LEU A 49 -2.35 9.03 1.26
N TYR A 50 -3.56 8.95 1.79
CA TYR A 50 -4.46 10.10 1.90
C TYR A 50 -4.55 10.53 3.36
N ASN A 51 -4.33 11.82 3.61
CA ASN A 51 -4.51 12.35 4.96
C ASN A 51 -6.00 12.59 5.25
N GLU A 52 -6.30 13.10 6.45
CA GLU A 52 -7.69 13.34 6.84
C GLU A 52 -8.39 14.37 5.95
N GLY A 53 -7.63 15.29 5.36
CA GLY A 53 -8.17 16.27 4.42
C GLY A 53 -8.26 15.75 2.99
N GLU A 54 -8.06 14.44 2.76
CA GLU A 54 -8.13 13.80 1.45
C GLU A 54 -7.06 14.28 0.46
N SER A 55 -5.97 14.85 0.97
CA SER A 55 -4.79 15.13 0.15
C SER A 55 -3.95 13.87 0.04
N GLY A 56 -3.53 13.53 -1.17
CA GLY A 56 -2.79 12.30 -1.43
C GLY A 56 -1.30 12.53 -1.54
N GLU A 57 -0.53 11.62 -0.98
CA GLU A 57 0.91 11.53 -1.17
C GLU A 57 1.19 10.24 -1.91
N GLU A 58 1.68 10.35 -3.14
CA GLU A 58 1.92 9.19 -3.97
C GLU A 58 3.26 8.56 -3.64
N ILE A 59 3.26 7.26 -3.42
CA ILE A 59 4.47 6.49 -3.17
C ILE A 59 5.03 6.08 -4.53
N THR A 60 6.28 6.42 -4.78
CA THR A 60 6.90 6.22 -6.09
C THR A 60 7.88 5.07 -6.14
N LYS A 61 8.19 4.46 -4.99
CA LYS A 61 9.12 3.33 -4.92
C LYS A 61 8.59 2.27 -3.97
N LEU A 62 8.66 1.02 -4.41
CA LEU A 62 8.29 -0.13 -3.60
C LEU A 62 9.52 -1.02 -3.46
N GLY A 63 9.65 -1.67 -2.30
CA GLY A 63 10.67 -2.70 -2.10
C GLY A 63 10.20 -4.00 -2.74
N TYR A 64 9.44 -4.79 -2.00
CA TYR A 64 8.77 -5.95 -2.56
C TYR A 64 7.45 -5.54 -3.19
N ASN A 65 7.06 -6.24 -4.25
CA ASN A 65 5.77 -6.03 -4.89
C ASN A 65 5.27 -7.40 -5.38
N ASP A 66 4.84 -8.21 -4.43
CA ASP A 66 4.40 -9.59 -4.69
C ASP A 66 2.90 -9.71 -4.44
N PRO A 67 2.26 -10.77 -4.95
CA PRO A 67 0.82 -10.96 -4.72
C PRO A 67 0.40 -11.04 -3.26
N SER A 68 1.32 -11.44 -2.37
CA SER A 68 1.00 -11.60 -0.95
C SER A 68 1.68 -10.57 -0.05
N ARG A 69 2.61 -9.78 -0.59
CA ARG A 69 3.40 -8.86 0.24
C ARG A 69 3.93 -7.69 -0.58
N ILE A 70 3.77 -6.49 -0.04
CA ILE A 70 4.37 -5.28 -0.60
C ILE A 70 5.09 -4.56 0.53
N THR A 71 6.29 -4.05 0.26
CA THR A 71 6.99 -3.19 1.21
C THR A 71 7.24 -1.83 0.59
N PHE A 72 7.15 -0.79 1.42
CA PHE A 72 7.49 0.56 1.00
C PHE A 72 8.04 1.32 2.20
N MET A 73 8.82 2.36 1.93
CA MET A 73 9.32 3.23 2.99
C MET A 73 8.29 4.33 3.22
N PHE A 74 7.88 4.52 4.48
CA PHE A 74 6.95 5.60 4.79
C PHE A 74 7.63 6.93 4.52
N PRO A 75 7.01 7.83 3.73
CA PRO A 75 7.70 9.05 3.32
C PRO A 75 8.00 9.98 4.48
N THR A 76 9.05 10.77 4.31
CA THR A 76 9.41 11.80 5.27
C THR A 76 8.76 13.12 4.85
N GLY A 77 8.62 14.04 5.81
CA GLY A 77 8.08 15.35 5.51
C GLY A 77 6.57 15.47 5.63
N LEU A 78 5.87 14.39 5.99
CA LEU A 78 4.44 14.44 6.22
C LEU A 78 4.15 14.81 7.67
N LEU A 79 3.02 15.45 7.89
CA LEU A 79 2.57 15.80 9.25
C LEU A 79 2.09 14.56 9.98
N PRO A 80 2.34 14.45 11.31
CA PRO A 80 1.77 13.36 12.08
C PRO A 80 0.25 13.34 11.98
N GLY A 81 -0.32 12.14 12.00
CA GLY A 81 -1.76 11.97 11.89
C GLY A 81 -2.10 10.65 11.23
N SER A 82 -3.37 10.50 10.89
CA SER A 82 -3.88 9.26 10.30
C SER A 82 -3.89 9.36 8.77
N TYR A 83 -3.48 8.28 8.14
CA TYR A 83 -3.41 8.18 6.68
C TYR A 83 -4.14 6.94 6.21
N ARG A 84 -4.92 7.08 5.14
CA ARG A 84 -5.58 5.95 4.48
C ARG A 84 -4.72 5.51 3.31
N LEU A 85 -4.38 4.24 3.24
CA LEU A 85 -3.60 3.68 2.15
C LEU A 85 -4.52 3.10 1.10
N GLU A 86 -4.34 3.51 -0.14
CA GLU A 86 -5.06 2.96 -1.28
C GLU A 86 -4.08 2.52 -2.35
N ILE A 87 -4.33 1.33 -2.91
CA ILE A 87 -3.54 0.78 -3.99
C ILE A 87 -4.45 0.64 -5.20
N GLU A 88 -4.01 1.16 -6.33
CA GLU A 88 -4.71 0.99 -7.60
C GLU A 88 -3.88 0.06 -8.46
N THR A 89 -4.45 -1.08 -8.86
CA THR A 89 -3.68 -2.11 -9.54
C THR A 89 -4.51 -2.76 -10.65
N TYR A 90 -3.81 -3.15 -11.70
CA TYR A 90 -4.38 -3.92 -12.81
C TYR A 90 -4.06 -5.42 -12.68
N PHE A 91 -3.43 -5.82 -11.56
CA PHE A 91 -3.02 -7.20 -11.35
C PHE A 91 -4.21 -8.16 -11.28
N THR A 92 -4.08 -9.28 -11.95
CA THR A 92 -4.96 -10.44 -11.78
C THR A 92 -4.06 -11.66 -11.71
N SER A 93 -4.51 -12.73 -11.06
CA SER A 93 -3.74 -13.96 -11.02
C SER A 93 -3.82 -14.75 -12.34
N GLY A 94 -4.57 -14.25 -13.32
CA GLY A 94 -4.64 -14.86 -14.65
C GLY A 94 -3.55 -14.35 -15.57
N LYS A 95 -3.65 -14.71 -16.86
CA LYS A 95 -2.65 -14.35 -17.86
C LYS A 95 -2.75 -12.89 -18.30
N ASN A 96 -3.94 -12.31 -18.24
CA ASN A 96 -4.20 -10.96 -18.72
C ASN A 96 -4.40 -10.00 -17.57
N LEU A 97 -3.97 -8.77 -17.78
CA LEU A 97 -4.23 -7.70 -16.81
C LEU A 97 -5.70 -7.25 -16.91
N LEU A 98 -6.17 -6.62 -15.84
CA LEU A 98 -7.51 -6.05 -15.84
C LEU A 98 -7.59 -4.90 -16.85
N LYS A 99 -8.77 -4.68 -17.43
CA LYS A 99 -8.98 -3.55 -18.33
C LYS A 99 -9.15 -2.24 -17.58
N THR A 100 -9.72 -2.32 -16.37
CA THR A 100 -9.85 -1.17 -15.48
C THR A 100 -9.19 -1.52 -14.17
N PRO A 101 -8.60 -0.54 -13.47
CA PRO A 101 -7.88 -0.84 -12.25
C PRO A 101 -8.82 -1.23 -11.12
N ARG A 102 -8.30 -2.04 -10.22
CA ARG A 102 -8.94 -2.38 -8.97
C ARG A 102 -8.35 -1.51 -7.87
N THR A 103 -9.19 -0.96 -7.01
CA THR A 103 -8.71 -0.18 -5.87
C THR A 103 -8.79 -1.04 -4.62
N LEU A 104 -7.66 -1.15 -3.92
CA LEU A 104 -7.58 -1.84 -2.64
C LEU A 104 -7.38 -0.79 -1.55
N VAL A 105 -8.20 -0.84 -0.52
CA VAL A 105 -8.09 0.08 0.61
C VAL A 105 -7.62 -0.70 1.81
N CYS A 106 -6.56 -0.18 2.48
CA CYS A 106 -6.06 -0.81 3.69
C CYS A 106 -7.15 -0.75 4.78
N PRO A 107 -7.44 -1.88 5.46
CA PRO A 107 -8.54 -1.91 6.44
C PRO A 107 -8.27 -1.12 7.70
N ILE A 108 -7.02 -0.74 7.96
CA ILE A 108 -6.69 0.08 9.12
C ILE A 108 -5.99 1.35 8.65
N LEU A 109 -6.15 2.41 9.42
CA LEU A 109 -5.44 3.66 9.15
C LEU A 109 -4.00 3.55 9.62
N LEU A 110 -3.07 4.13 8.86
CA LEU A 110 -1.69 4.25 9.28
C LEU A 110 -1.56 5.51 10.10
N LYS A 111 -1.07 5.37 11.34
CA LYS A 111 -0.93 6.51 12.24
C LYS A 111 0.53 6.91 12.29
N LEU A 112 0.83 8.02 11.63
CA LEU A 112 2.19 8.56 11.65
C LEU A 112 2.41 9.28 12.98
N VAL A 113 3.39 8.83 13.72
CA VAL A 113 3.78 9.45 15.00
C VAL A 113 5.21 9.97 14.88
N GLU A 114 5.55 10.91 15.75
CA GLU A 114 6.88 11.51 15.76
C GLU A 114 7.93 10.63 16.40
#